data_7db11a862342700a9a387d1f5f994789
#
_entry.id   7db11a862342700a9a387d1f5f994789
#
_cell.length_a   1.000
_cell.length_b   1.000
_cell.length_c   1.000
_cell.angle_alpha   90.00
_cell.angle_beta   90.00
_cell.angle_gamma   90.00
#
_symmetry.space_group_name_H-M   'P 1'
#
loop_
_entity.id
_entity.type
_entity.pdbx_description
1 polymer ?
#
loop_
_entity_poly.entity_id
_entity_poly.type
_entity_poly.pdbx_seq_one_letter_code
_entity_poly.pdbx_strand_id
1 'polypeptide(L)'
;MHSSAQITAQKNSDSTIPIAVGWRMWIPVVAMMTCSWLSYVDRQALAVISPMILRDTGLSAASYADAISVFSIVYMIANPLWGSLLDYVGLRAGMLVAVGIWTIASASHAWVMGFLGFAMARGLLGFGEGATFPGGLRTAADSLPIDRQSRGMGISYSGASVGAIFAPLIITPIALRFGWRAAFIATGALGAGWLAIWWFVARPPLVRAVNRSKRKVTWPNLLERRFWLLVVGMGLGGAALGPTLYLSPLYLNRVLGLTQGQLGRILWIPALCWELGYYFWGWIGDRFVRENPRPIRLYILLTILALPLSLITETTSWVAALAFFSWAMFIAVGFIVISLHLSARAYPRDETGMVAGIGSGAWSAVVAILLVIYGRWFDRQLYAATFVSLSLVPVLGTALWWWIGREPSRAAR
;
A
#
# COMPACT_ATOMS: atom_id res chain seq x y z
N MET A 1 -27.42 -17.45 -45.78
CA MET A 1 -26.09 -18.03 -45.34
C MET A 1 -24.87 -17.10 -45.51
N HIS A 2 -25.04 -15.76 -45.62
CA HIS A 2 -23.90 -14.81 -45.79
C HIS A 2 -23.57 -13.96 -44.57
N SER A 3 -24.32 -14.06 -43.46
CA SER A 3 -24.13 -13.20 -42.27
C SER A 3 -23.14 -13.77 -41.23
N SER A 4 -22.96 -15.10 -41.18
CA SER A 4 -22.12 -15.73 -40.14
C SER A 4 -20.61 -15.66 -40.43
N ALA A 5 -20.23 -15.58 -41.72
CA ALA A 5 -18.81 -15.51 -42.12
C ALA A 5 -18.19 -14.11 -41.92
N GLN A 6 -18.97 -13.06 -41.98
CA GLN A 6 -18.49 -11.67 -41.75
C GLN A 6 -18.25 -11.37 -40.28
N ILE A 7 -19.01 -11.98 -39.35
CA ILE A 7 -18.81 -11.81 -37.90
C ILE A 7 -17.56 -12.54 -37.42
N THR A 8 -17.19 -13.63 -38.09
CA THR A 8 -15.97 -14.39 -37.75
C THR A 8 -14.70 -13.73 -38.30
N ALA A 9 -14.77 -13.03 -39.43
CA ALA A 9 -13.64 -12.34 -40.04
C ALA A 9 -13.27 -11.01 -39.31
N GLN A 10 -14.25 -10.35 -38.69
CA GLN A 10 -14.02 -9.09 -37.94
C GLN A 10 -13.38 -9.32 -36.55
N LYS A 11 -13.37 -10.56 -36.08
CA LYS A 11 -12.78 -10.95 -34.81
C LYS A 11 -11.26 -11.24 -34.89
N ASN A 12 -10.71 -11.31 -36.09
CA ASN A 12 -9.31 -11.70 -36.35
C ASN A 12 -8.40 -10.59 -36.84
N SER A 13 -8.85 -9.30 -36.88
CA SER A 13 -8.01 -8.17 -37.28
C SER A 13 -7.39 -7.38 -36.11
N ASP A 14 -7.57 -7.81 -34.86
CA ASP A 14 -6.75 -7.29 -33.76
C ASP A 14 -5.33 -7.82 -33.96
N SER A 15 -4.47 -6.93 -34.39
CA SER A 15 -3.03 -7.14 -34.64
C SER A 15 -2.40 -7.92 -33.48
N THR A 16 -2.30 -9.23 -33.63
CA THR A 16 -1.64 -10.13 -32.70
C THR A 16 -0.14 -9.93 -32.80
N ILE A 17 0.40 -8.89 -32.15
CA ILE A 17 1.83 -8.88 -31.83
C ILE A 17 2.03 -10.06 -30.89
N PRO A 18 2.86 -11.05 -31.25
CA PRO A 18 3.04 -12.25 -30.44
C PRO A 18 3.54 -11.83 -29.05
N ILE A 19 2.78 -12.26 -28.02
CA ILE A 19 3.24 -12.13 -26.63
C ILE A 19 4.42 -13.08 -26.48
N ALA A 20 5.44 -12.66 -25.71
CA ALA A 20 6.54 -13.54 -25.35
C ALA A 20 6.01 -14.86 -24.75
N VAL A 21 6.60 -15.98 -25.13
CA VAL A 21 6.17 -17.31 -24.72
C VAL A 21 7.11 -17.86 -23.64
N GLY A 22 6.62 -18.77 -22.81
CA GLY A 22 7.41 -19.43 -21.77
C GLY A 22 7.71 -18.49 -20.59
N TRP A 23 8.90 -18.61 -20.01
CA TRP A 23 9.28 -17.81 -18.84
C TRP A 23 9.45 -16.31 -19.13
N ARG A 24 9.75 -15.95 -20.40
CA ARG A 24 9.98 -14.55 -20.80
C ARG A 24 8.77 -13.63 -20.56
N MET A 25 7.54 -14.15 -20.61
CA MET A 25 6.34 -13.35 -20.35
C MET A 25 6.25 -12.86 -18.90
N TRP A 26 6.99 -13.48 -17.97
CA TRP A 26 7.03 -13.09 -16.57
C TRP A 26 8.03 -11.96 -16.27
N ILE A 27 8.95 -11.65 -17.19
CA ILE A 27 9.99 -10.62 -16.99
C ILE A 27 9.37 -9.26 -16.61
N PRO A 28 8.33 -8.72 -17.30
CA PRO A 28 7.72 -7.46 -16.91
C PRO A 28 7.06 -7.51 -15.53
N VAL A 29 6.47 -8.65 -15.17
CA VAL A 29 5.82 -8.86 -13.88
C VAL A 29 6.86 -8.85 -12.74
N VAL A 30 8.01 -9.51 -12.95
CA VAL A 30 9.13 -9.48 -11.99
C VAL A 30 9.72 -8.07 -11.89
N ALA A 31 9.84 -7.34 -12.99
CA ALA A 31 10.24 -5.93 -12.96
C ALA A 31 9.25 -5.07 -12.16
N MET A 32 7.94 -5.34 -12.25
CA MET A 32 6.95 -4.66 -11.40
C MET A 32 7.01 -5.09 -9.93
N MET A 33 7.34 -6.35 -9.65
CA MET A 33 7.62 -6.79 -8.27
C MET A 33 8.79 -6.00 -7.67
N THR A 34 9.88 -5.83 -8.42
CA THR A 34 11.02 -5.00 -7.95
C THR A 34 10.65 -3.52 -7.85
N CYS A 35 9.71 -3.01 -8.67
CA CYS A 35 9.13 -1.67 -8.54
C CYS A 35 8.38 -1.50 -7.21
N SER A 36 7.51 -2.46 -6.89
CA SER A 36 6.77 -2.47 -5.62
C SER A 36 7.70 -2.61 -4.41
N TRP A 37 8.74 -3.42 -4.54
CA TRP A 37 9.79 -3.54 -3.53
C TRP A 37 10.49 -2.21 -3.28
N LEU A 38 10.92 -1.53 -4.32
CA LEU A 38 11.58 -0.23 -4.24
C LEU A 38 10.68 0.83 -3.60
N SER A 39 9.41 0.93 -4.02
CA SER A 39 8.43 1.85 -3.45
C SER A 39 8.31 1.68 -1.94
N TYR A 40 8.30 0.44 -1.44
CA TYR A 40 8.23 0.21 0.00
C TYR A 40 9.54 0.46 0.75
N VAL A 41 10.69 0.23 0.12
CA VAL A 41 11.98 0.65 0.67
C VAL A 41 12.03 2.18 0.82
N ASP A 42 11.57 2.93 -0.18
CA ASP A 42 11.50 4.40 -0.15
C ASP A 42 10.54 4.91 0.95
N ARG A 43 9.36 4.30 1.09
CA ARG A 43 8.41 4.64 2.16
C ARG A 43 9.00 4.41 3.53
N GLN A 44 9.62 3.27 3.72
CA GLN A 44 10.18 2.84 5.00
C GLN A 44 11.47 3.59 5.35
N ALA A 45 12.21 4.12 4.38
CA ALA A 45 13.44 4.84 4.64
C ALA A 45 13.23 5.95 5.68
N LEU A 46 12.24 6.83 5.48
CA LEU A 46 11.96 7.90 6.44
C LEU A 46 11.52 7.36 7.81
N ALA A 47 10.72 6.29 7.83
CA ALA A 47 10.21 5.71 9.07
C ALA A 47 11.31 5.07 9.90
N VAL A 48 12.11 4.21 9.28
CA VAL A 48 13.18 3.44 9.94
C VAL A 48 14.23 4.34 10.58
N ILE A 49 14.62 5.42 9.90
CA ILE A 49 15.64 6.35 10.38
C ILE A 49 15.06 7.65 10.95
N SER A 50 13.74 7.69 11.21
CA SER A 50 13.08 8.86 11.80
C SER A 50 13.74 9.38 13.09
N PRO A 51 14.23 8.55 14.06
CA PRO A 51 14.91 9.07 15.23
C PRO A 51 16.18 9.88 14.90
N MET A 52 16.93 9.46 13.87
CA MET A 52 18.13 10.18 13.41
C MET A 52 17.75 11.51 12.74
N ILE A 53 16.75 11.47 11.85
CA ILE A 53 16.31 12.65 11.10
C ILE A 53 15.74 13.71 12.04
N LEU A 54 14.84 13.34 12.96
CA LEU A 54 14.22 14.28 13.88
C LEU A 54 15.27 14.94 14.79
N ARG A 55 16.26 14.18 15.25
CA ARG A 55 17.36 14.71 16.08
C ARG A 55 18.24 15.68 15.29
N ASP A 56 18.58 15.37 14.03
CA ASP A 56 19.47 16.16 13.20
C ASP A 56 18.81 17.45 12.67
N THR A 57 17.50 17.38 12.35
CA THR A 57 16.75 18.47 11.74
C THR A 57 15.96 19.32 12.74
N GLY A 58 15.80 18.85 13.98
CA GLY A 58 14.96 19.50 14.98
C GLY A 58 13.44 19.37 14.70
N LEU A 59 13.03 18.54 13.75
CA LEU A 59 11.63 18.32 13.45
C LEU A 59 10.90 17.67 14.62
N SER A 60 9.69 18.14 14.90
CA SER A 60 8.79 17.51 15.86
C SER A 60 8.18 16.21 15.29
N ALA A 61 7.64 15.36 16.17
CA ALA A 61 6.90 14.19 15.73
C ALA A 61 5.62 14.57 14.96
N ALA A 62 5.00 15.69 15.30
CA ALA A 62 3.88 16.24 14.55
C ALA A 62 4.27 16.59 13.10
N SER A 63 5.35 17.37 12.93
CA SER A 63 5.83 17.75 11.59
C SER A 63 6.22 16.53 10.75
N TYR A 64 6.84 15.52 11.36
CA TYR A 64 7.17 14.25 10.72
C TYR A 64 5.91 13.51 10.29
N ALA A 65 4.92 13.36 11.17
CA ALA A 65 3.66 12.69 10.88
C ALA A 65 2.84 13.44 9.82
N ASP A 66 2.83 14.78 9.87
CA ASP A 66 2.17 15.63 8.86
C ASP A 66 2.83 15.44 7.47
N ALA A 67 4.16 15.32 7.38
CA ALA A 67 4.84 15.05 6.11
C ALA A 67 4.45 13.68 5.53
N ILE A 68 4.29 12.65 6.36
CA ILE A 68 3.79 11.33 5.92
C ILE A 68 2.31 11.42 5.54
N SER A 69 1.52 12.24 6.23
CA SER A 69 0.11 12.46 5.89
C SER A 69 -0.04 13.12 4.52
N VAL A 70 0.84 14.08 4.17
CA VAL A 70 0.89 14.65 2.82
C VAL A 70 1.16 13.56 1.76
N PHE A 71 2.13 12.68 2.01
CA PHE A 71 2.35 11.52 1.13
C PHE A 71 1.08 10.70 0.95
N SER A 72 0.41 10.35 2.05
CA SER A 72 -0.77 9.48 2.04
C SER A 72 -1.95 10.11 1.29
N ILE A 73 -2.19 11.41 1.47
CA ILE A 73 -3.24 12.16 0.76
C ILE A 73 -2.93 12.23 -0.73
N VAL A 74 -1.71 12.60 -1.09
CA VAL A 74 -1.32 12.71 -2.50
C VAL A 74 -1.34 11.34 -3.18
N TYR A 75 -0.86 10.28 -2.51
CA TYR A 75 -0.92 8.91 -3.00
C TYR A 75 -2.37 8.44 -3.24
N MET A 76 -3.30 8.77 -2.33
CA MET A 76 -4.72 8.45 -2.46
C MET A 76 -5.31 9.05 -3.75
N ILE A 77 -4.99 10.31 -4.04
CA ILE A 77 -5.47 11.03 -5.24
C ILE A 77 -4.74 10.55 -6.50
N ALA A 78 -3.44 10.31 -6.40
CA ALA A 78 -2.60 9.93 -7.54
C ALA A 78 -2.95 8.53 -8.09
N ASN A 79 -3.40 7.59 -7.25
CA ASN A 79 -3.71 6.22 -7.67
C ASN A 79 -4.72 6.17 -8.84
N PRO A 80 -5.94 6.72 -8.74
CA PRO A 80 -6.89 6.73 -9.85
C PRO A 80 -6.43 7.60 -11.03
N LEU A 81 -5.68 8.68 -10.76
CA LEU A 81 -5.14 9.53 -11.83
C LEU A 81 -4.13 8.75 -12.69
N TRP A 82 -3.21 8.03 -12.06
CA TRP A 82 -2.25 7.18 -12.79
C TRP A 82 -2.93 6.03 -13.52
N GLY A 83 -4.00 5.44 -12.96
CA GLY A 83 -4.79 4.46 -13.66
C GLY A 83 -5.27 4.98 -15.02
N SER A 84 -5.88 6.16 -15.03
CA SER A 84 -6.35 6.82 -16.25
C SER A 84 -5.19 7.25 -17.16
N LEU A 85 -4.12 7.79 -16.60
CA LEU A 85 -2.97 8.27 -17.37
C LEU A 85 -2.23 7.11 -18.07
N LEU A 86 -2.06 5.98 -17.40
CA LEU A 86 -1.45 4.78 -18.00
C LEU A 86 -2.28 4.24 -19.18
N ASP A 87 -3.60 4.38 -19.14
CA ASP A 87 -4.47 4.02 -20.26
C ASP A 87 -4.27 4.95 -21.46
N TYR A 88 -3.97 6.23 -21.22
CA TYR A 88 -3.79 7.24 -22.25
C TYR A 88 -2.38 7.24 -22.85
N VAL A 89 -1.32 7.32 -22.01
CA VAL A 89 0.08 7.43 -22.46
C VAL A 89 0.75 6.07 -22.68
N GLY A 90 0.13 5.00 -22.17
CA GLY A 90 0.65 3.64 -22.21
C GLY A 90 1.55 3.30 -21.02
N LEU A 91 1.60 2.01 -20.72
CA LEU A 91 2.30 1.47 -19.57
C LEU A 91 3.78 1.86 -19.50
N ARG A 92 4.51 1.71 -20.62
CA ARG A 92 5.96 2.00 -20.65
C ARG A 92 6.28 3.44 -20.29
N ALA A 93 5.71 4.39 -21.02
CA ALA A 93 5.99 5.81 -20.83
C ALA A 93 5.46 6.29 -19.47
N GLY A 94 4.24 5.89 -19.10
CA GLY A 94 3.63 6.27 -17.83
C GLY A 94 4.46 5.81 -16.63
N MET A 95 4.93 4.57 -16.60
CA MET A 95 5.78 4.07 -15.52
C MET A 95 7.16 4.72 -15.49
N LEU A 96 7.78 5.03 -16.65
CA LEU A 96 9.03 5.79 -16.69
C LEU A 96 8.87 7.18 -16.07
N VAL A 97 7.78 7.88 -16.38
CA VAL A 97 7.51 9.21 -15.82
C VAL A 97 7.22 9.11 -14.32
N ALA A 98 6.35 8.20 -13.91
CA ALA A 98 5.97 8.02 -12.52
C ALA A 98 7.16 7.69 -11.63
N VAL A 99 7.94 6.66 -12.04
CA VAL A 99 9.13 6.23 -11.28
C VAL A 99 10.23 7.29 -11.35
N GLY A 100 10.36 8.01 -12.45
CA GLY A 100 11.28 9.16 -12.57
C GLY A 100 10.96 10.26 -11.54
N ILE A 101 9.69 10.63 -11.42
CA ILE A 101 9.21 11.61 -10.44
C ILE A 101 9.57 11.16 -9.02
N TRP A 102 9.22 9.92 -8.66
CA TRP A 102 9.48 9.47 -7.30
C TRP A 102 10.97 9.23 -7.02
N THR A 103 11.74 8.80 -8.00
CA THR A 103 13.20 8.65 -7.87
C THR A 103 13.86 9.99 -7.51
N ILE A 104 13.48 11.06 -8.21
CA ILE A 104 13.92 12.42 -7.91
C ILE A 104 13.42 12.85 -6.52
N ALA A 105 12.15 12.59 -6.22
CA ALA A 105 11.56 12.91 -4.93
C ALA A 105 12.24 12.15 -3.78
N SER A 106 12.55 10.87 -3.96
CA SER A 106 13.28 10.07 -2.96
C SER A 106 14.67 10.66 -2.72
N ALA A 107 15.45 10.86 -3.77
CA ALA A 107 16.78 11.45 -3.67
C ALA A 107 16.75 12.85 -3.02
N SER A 108 15.74 13.67 -3.35
CA SER A 108 15.63 15.05 -2.84
C SER A 108 15.56 15.16 -1.32
N HIS A 109 15.09 14.11 -0.62
CA HIS A 109 15.11 14.05 0.84
C HIS A 109 16.52 14.25 1.45
N ALA A 110 17.58 13.97 0.69
CA ALA A 110 18.95 14.18 1.15
C ALA A 110 19.31 15.66 1.32
N TRP A 111 18.62 16.57 0.65
CA TRP A 111 18.92 18.01 0.63
C TRP A 111 17.87 18.88 1.31
N VAL A 112 16.70 18.30 1.64
CA VAL A 112 15.63 19.08 2.25
C VAL A 112 15.93 19.36 3.73
N MET A 113 15.45 20.52 4.16
CA MET A 113 15.52 20.99 5.54
C MET A 113 14.12 21.45 5.96
N GLY A 114 13.76 21.18 7.21
CA GLY A 114 12.49 21.61 7.78
C GLY A 114 11.26 20.93 7.20
N PHE A 115 10.11 21.24 7.79
CA PHE A 115 8.83 20.60 7.46
C PHE A 115 8.43 20.73 5.99
N LEU A 116 8.50 21.94 5.43
CA LEU A 116 8.01 22.18 4.07
C LEU A 116 8.79 21.37 3.02
N GLY A 117 10.12 21.27 3.19
CA GLY A 117 10.95 20.46 2.29
C GLY A 117 10.58 18.98 2.34
N PHE A 118 10.41 18.41 3.55
CA PHE A 118 9.97 17.03 3.71
C PHE A 118 8.55 16.82 3.18
N ALA A 119 7.62 17.74 3.43
CA ALA A 119 6.24 17.65 2.94
C ALA A 119 6.17 17.66 1.40
N MET A 120 6.92 18.54 0.73
CA MET A 120 6.99 18.60 -0.74
C MET A 120 7.61 17.32 -1.31
N ALA A 121 8.74 16.88 -0.78
CA ALA A 121 9.40 15.66 -1.22
C ALA A 121 8.49 14.42 -1.03
N ARG A 122 7.77 14.33 0.11
CA ARG A 122 6.79 13.29 0.39
C ARG A 122 5.56 13.38 -0.52
N GLY A 123 5.07 14.57 -0.82
CA GLY A 123 3.98 14.77 -1.78
C GLY A 123 4.36 14.28 -3.18
N LEU A 124 5.52 14.69 -3.69
CA LEU A 124 6.03 14.23 -5.00
C LEU A 124 6.28 12.72 -5.01
N LEU A 125 6.82 12.15 -3.92
CA LEU A 125 7.00 10.72 -3.76
C LEU A 125 5.65 10.00 -3.84
N GLY A 126 4.64 10.46 -3.08
CA GLY A 126 3.29 9.90 -3.08
C GLY A 126 2.62 9.99 -4.45
N PHE A 127 2.83 11.09 -5.18
CA PHE A 127 2.33 11.23 -6.54
C PHE A 127 2.93 10.18 -7.48
N GLY A 128 4.26 10.05 -7.52
CA GLY A 128 4.93 9.08 -8.38
C GLY A 128 4.59 7.64 -8.02
N GLU A 129 4.64 7.28 -6.72
CA GLU A 129 4.34 5.93 -6.26
C GLU A 129 2.87 5.53 -6.45
N GLY A 130 1.95 6.49 -6.58
CA GLY A 130 0.55 6.22 -6.91
C GLY A 130 0.37 5.42 -8.21
N ALA A 131 1.36 5.38 -9.09
CA ALA A 131 1.36 4.56 -10.30
C ALA A 131 1.62 3.07 -10.05
N THR A 132 2.16 2.70 -8.90
CA THR A 132 2.62 1.31 -8.64
C THR A 132 1.49 0.30 -8.72
N PHE A 133 0.34 0.60 -8.08
CA PHE A 133 -0.80 -0.31 -8.09
C PHE A 133 -1.43 -0.45 -9.49
N PRO A 134 -1.86 0.62 -10.20
CA PRO A 134 -2.40 0.51 -11.53
C PRO A 134 -1.35 -0.01 -12.55
N GLY A 135 -0.08 0.32 -12.37
CA GLY A 135 1.04 -0.19 -13.17
C GLY A 135 1.20 -1.71 -13.09
N GLY A 136 1.15 -2.27 -11.88
CA GLY A 136 1.20 -3.72 -11.67
C GLY A 136 0.05 -4.46 -12.33
N LEU A 137 -1.17 -3.93 -12.16
CA LEU A 137 -2.38 -4.46 -12.77
C LEU A 137 -2.29 -4.45 -14.31
N ARG A 138 -1.87 -3.31 -14.87
CA ARG A 138 -1.69 -3.15 -16.31
C ARG A 138 -0.58 -4.03 -16.86
N THR A 139 0.54 -4.16 -16.14
CA THR A 139 1.65 -5.04 -16.55
C THR A 139 1.19 -6.48 -16.66
N ALA A 140 0.44 -7.00 -15.68
CA ALA A 140 -0.11 -8.35 -15.75
C ALA A 140 -1.05 -8.54 -16.94
N ALA A 141 -1.90 -7.54 -17.21
CA ALA A 141 -2.85 -7.59 -18.34
C ALA A 141 -2.16 -7.51 -19.71
N ASP A 142 -1.09 -6.72 -19.84
CA ASP A 142 -0.41 -6.49 -21.11
C ASP A 142 0.71 -7.51 -21.41
N SER A 143 1.16 -8.31 -20.41
CA SER A 143 2.23 -9.29 -20.57
C SER A 143 1.75 -10.74 -20.53
N LEU A 144 0.65 -11.03 -19.83
CA LEU A 144 0.23 -12.40 -19.53
C LEU A 144 -1.10 -12.77 -20.21
N PRO A 145 -1.29 -14.07 -20.55
CA PRO A 145 -2.59 -14.60 -20.91
C PRO A 145 -3.58 -14.48 -19.74
N ILE A 146 -4.87 -14.45 -20.05
CA ILE A 146 -5.95 -14.17 -19.10
C ILE A 146 -5.99 -15.11 -17.87
N ASP A 147 -5.65 -16.37 -18.10
CA ASP A 147 -5.59 -17.43 -17.07
C ASP A 147 -4.44 -17.25 -16.07
N ARG A 148 -3.45 -16.39 -16.38
CA ARG A 148 -2.25 -16.13 -15.58
C ARG A 148 -2.18 -14.73 -14.98
N GLN A 149 -3.08 -13.82 -15.36
CA GLN A 149 -3.07 -12.42 -14.92
C GLN A 149 -3.20 -12.28 -13.41
N SER A 150 -4.06 -13.06 -12.75
CA SER A 150 -4.20 -13.02 -11.29
C SER A 150 -2.89 -13.38 -10.56
N ARG A 151 -2.16 -14.38 -11.06
CA ARG A 151 -0.83 -14.73 -10.54
C ARG A 151 0.18 -13.60 -10.79
N GLY A 152 0.12 -12.99 -11.97
CA GLY A 152 0.97 -11.83 -12.33
C GLY A 152 0.75 -10.64 -11.39
N MET A 153 -0.50 -10.33 -11.05
CA MET A 153 -0.83 -9.29 -10.08
C MET A 153 -0.29 -9.63 -8.69
N GLY A 154 -0.50 -10.87 -8.22
CA GLY A 154 0.04 -11.32 -6.93
C GLY A 154 1.56 -11.17 -6.85
N ILE A 155 2.30 -11.60 -7.88
CA ILE A 155 3.75 -11.45 -7.95
C ILE A 155 4.15 -9.96 -7.96
N SER A 156 3.49 -9.13 -8.78
CA SER A 156 3.81 -7.70 -8.85
C SER A 156 3.66 -6.99 -7.49
N TYR A 157 2.66 -7.39 -6.68
CA TYR A 157 2.38 -6.74 -5.40
C TYR A 157 3.16 -7.34 -4.22
N SER A 158 3.61 -8.59 -4.30
CA SER A 158 4.42 -9.22 -3.23
C SER A 158 5.74 -8.48 -2.97
N GLY A 159 6.23 -7.71 -3.94
CA GLY A 159 7.38 -6.83 -3.74
C GLY A 159 7.20 -5.85 -2.58
N ALA A 160 5.98 -5.42 -2.29
CA ALA A 160 5.69 -4.43 -1.24
C ALA A 160 6.10 -4.92 0.15
N SER A 161 5.65 -6.09 0.56
CA SER A 161 5.98 -6.67 1.87
C SER A 161 7.45 -7.08 1.96
N VAL A 162 7.99 -7.63 0.87
CA VAL A 162 9.43 -7.91 0.77
C VAL A 162 10.24 -6.62 0.95
N GLY A 163 9.81 -5.50 0.33
CA GLY A 163 10.42 -4.19 0.51
C GLY A 163 10.39 -3.71 1.97
N ALA A 164 9.25 -3.85 2.64
CA ALA A 164 9.10 -3.48 4.05
C ALA A 164 9.99 -4.32 4.99
N ILE A 165 10.17 -5.61 4.70
CA ILE A 165 11.06 -6.49 5.47
C ILE A 165 12.53 -6.09 5.28
N PHE A 166 12.95 -5.84 4.04
CA PHE A 166 14.35 -5.54 3.75
C PHE A 166 14.75 -4.09 4.04
N ALA A 167 13.81 -3.13 4.05
CA ALA A 167 14.11 -1.72 4.26
C ALA A 167 14.95 -1.45 5.51
N PRO A 168 14.61 -1.90 6.74
CA PRO A 168 15.42 -1.62 7.90
C PRO A 168 16.82 -2.24 7.82
N LEU A 169 16.96 -3.40 7.15
CA LEU A 169 18.22 -4.11 6.98
C LEU A 169 19.16 -3.42 5.97
N ILE A 170 18.61 -2.68 5.01
CA ILE A 170 19.38 -1.96 3.99
C ILE A 170 19.62 -0.51 4.44
N ILE A 171 18.58 0.17 4.86
CA ILE A 171 18.60 1.61 5.15
C ILE A 171 19.44 1.93 6.39
N THR A 172 19.29 1.14 7.47
CA THR A 172 20.00 1.43 8.73
C THR A 172 21.52 1.34 8.60
N PRO A 173 22.13 0.29 8.00
CA PRO A 173 23.58 0.24 7.85
C PRO A 173 24.13 1.42 7.01
N ILE A 174 23.43 1.80 5.94
CA ILE A 174 23.82 2.96 5.12
C ILE A 174 23.75 4.24 5.96
N ALA A 175 22.65 4.46 6.69
CA ALA A 175 22.46 5.64 7.50
C ALA A 175 23.49 5.75 8.66
N LEU A 176 23.84 4.63 9.29
CA LEU A 176 24.84 4.59 10.36
C LEU A 176 26.27 4.90 9.87
N ARG A 177 26.61 4.41 8.66
CA ARG A 177 27.95 4.55 8.11
C ARG A 177 28.17 5.87 7.35
N PHE A 178 27.18 6.35 6.63
CA PHE A 178 27.30 7.47 5.69
C PHE A 178 26.36 8.63 6.02
N GLY A 179 25.59 8.54 7.12
CA GLY A 179 24.54 9.49 7.48
C GLY A 179 23.21 9.20 6.82
N TRP A 180 22.13 9.73 7.40
CA TRP A 180 20.77 9.46 6.93
C TRP A 180 20.49 9.97 5.50
N ARG A 181 21.19 11.04 5.08
CA ARG A 181 21.08 11.59 3.73
C ARG A 181 21.52 10.62 2.65
N ALA A 182 22.57 9.85 2.93
CA ALA A 182 23.09 8.83 2.01
C ALA A 182 22.08 7.71 1.77
N ALA A 183 21.21 7.40 2.74
CA ALA A 183 20.15 6.41 2.57
C ALA A 183 19.16 6.83 1.44
N PHE A 184 18.78 8.10 1.40
CA PHE A 184 17.89 8.61 0.34
C PHE A 184 18.57 8.72 -1.02
N ILE A 185 19.88 9.03 -1.07
CA ILE A 185 20.65 8.97 -2.30
C ILE A 185 20.70 7.54 -2.82
N ALA A 186 20.93 6.57 -1.94
CA ALA A 186 20.97 5.15 -2.31
C ALA A 186 19.64 4.65 -2.86
N THR A 187 18.49 5.02 -2.24
CA THR A 187 17.17 4.64 -2.77
C THR A 187 16.89 5.32 -4.10
N GLY A 188 17.27 6.58 -4.28
CA GLY A 188 17.21 7.27 -5.57
C GLY A 188 18.06 6.59 -6.63
N ALA A 189 19.27 6.13 -6.30
CA ALA A 189 20.12 5.38 -7.22
C ALA A 189 19.50 4.04 -7.64
N LEU A 190 18.85 3.32 -6.70
CA LEU A 190 18.09 2.11 -7.01
C LEU A 190 16.91 2.40 -7.96
N GLY A 191 16.22 3.53 -7.77
CA GLY A 191 15.17 4.00 -8.67
C GLY A 191 15.68 4.26 -10.09
N ALA A 192 16.82 4.91 -10.22
CA ALA A 192 17.47 5.13 -11.53
C ALA A 192 17.86 3.81 -12.20
N GLY A 193 18.38 2.84 -11.43
CA GLY A 193 18.65 1.49 -11.91
C GLY A 193 17.40 0.79 -12.43
N TRP A 194 16.27 0.90 -11.68
CA TRP A 194 15.01 0.35 -12.13
C TRP A 194 14.49 1.00 -13.42
N LEU A 195 14.60 2.32 -13.56
CA LEU A 195 14.24 3.04 -14.80
C LEU A 195 14.99 2.49 -16.01
N ALA A 196 16.30 2.23 -15.86
CA ALA A 196 17.10 1.62 -16.91
C ALA A 196 16.60 0.22 -17.28
N ILE A 197 16.29 -0.62 -16.29
CA ILE A 197 15.72 -1.97 -16.52
C ILE A 197 14.39 -1.86 -17.24
N TRP A 198 13.46 -0.99 -16.75
CA TRP A 198 12.14 -0.83 -17.33
C TRP A 198 12.16 -0.30 -18.75
N TRP A 199 13.12 0.56 -19.07
CA TRP A 199 13.33 1.06 -20.44
C TRP A 199 13.51 -0.06 -21.45
N PHE A 200 14.18 -1.15 -21.08
CA PHE A 200 14.39 -2.31 -21.96
C PHE A 200 13.26 -3.34 -21.86
N VAL A 201 12.75 -3.60 -20.68
CA VAL A 201 11.76 -4.65 -20.42
C VAL A 201 10.37 -4.27 -20.96
N ALA A 202 9.96 -3.01 -20.85
CA ALA A 202 8.63 -2.59 -21.26
C ALA A 202 8.51 -2.33 -22.77
N ARG A 203 8.95 -3.29 -23.59
CA ARG A 203 8.90 -3.24 -25.06
C ARG A 203 8.30 -4.52 -25.63
N PRO A 204 7.68 -4.45 -26.83
CA PRO A 204 7.33 -5.68 -27.56
C PRO A 204 8.57 -6.55 -27.81
N PRO A 205 8.46 -7.89 -27.74
CA PRO A 205 7.23 -8.68 -27.53
C PRO A 205 6.85 -8.91 -26.04
N LEU A 206 7.58 -8.35 -25.07
CA LEU A 206 7.37 -8.60 -23.64
C LEU A 206 6.12 -7.91 -23.10
N VAL A 207 5.82 -6.70 -23.57
CA VAL A 207 4.62 -5.93 -23.23
C VAL A 207 3.92 -5.53 -24.52
N ARG A 208 2.60 -5.71 -24.56
CA ARG A 208 1.79 -5.30 -25.71
C ARG A 208 1.92 -3.81 -25.97
N ALA A 209 1.98 -3.41 -27.24
CA ALA A 209 1.86 -2.02 -27.63
C ALA A 209 0.46 -1.51 -27.26
N VAL A 210 0.38 -0.21 -26.92
CA VAL A 210 -0.88 0.42 -26.54
C VAL A 210 -1.90 0.30 -27.65
N ASN A 211 -2.92 -0.52 -27.46
CA ASN A 211 -4.14 -0.37 -28.23
C ASN A 211 -4.97 0.71 -27.50
N ARG A 212 -5.15 1.87 -28.14
CA ARG A 212 -5.94 2.99 -27.62
C ARG A 212 -7.44 2.67 -27.60
N SER A 213 -7.79 1.49 -27.13
CA SER A 213 -9.16 1.13 -26.87
C SER A 213 -9.70 2.08 -25.81
N LYS A 214 -10.69 2.86 -26.15
CA LYS A 214 -11.44 3.76 -25.26
C LYS A 214 -12.18 2.91 -24.22
N ARG A 215 -11.45 2.32 -23.27
CA ARG A 215 -12.07 1.66 -22.13
C ARG A 215 -12.74 2.75 -21.32
N LYS A 216 -14.07 2.75 -21.32
CA LYS A 216 -14.85 3.65 -20.46
C LYS A 216 -14.46 3.30 -19.02
N VAL A 217 -13.86 4.28 -18.33
CA VAL A 217 -13.64 4.18 -16.89
C VAL A 217 -15.00 4.25 -16.23
N THR A 218 -15.47 3.13 -15.71
CA THR A 218 -16.72 3.07 -14.95
C THR A 218 -16.41 3.37 -13.49
N TRP A 219 -16.95 4.47 -13.00
CA TRP A 219 -16.86 4.83 -11.59
C TRP A 219 -17.90 4.03 -10.80
N PRO A 220 -17.54 3.44 -9.65
CA PRO A 220 -18.52 2.80 -8.81
C PRO A 220 -19.52 3.84 -8.28
N ASN A 221 -20.75 3.40 -8.09
CA ASN A 221 -21.79 4.27 -7.55
C ASN A 221 -21.53 4.55 -6.06
N LEU A 222 -21.18 5.81 -5.75
CA LEU A 222 -20.88 6.26 -4.39
C LEU A 222 -22.07 6.22 -3.44
N LEU A 223 -23.31 6.14 -3.95
CA LEU A 223 -24.52 6.04 -3.15
C LEU A 223 -24.82 4.60 -2.70
N GLU A 224 -24.10 3.62 -3.24
CA GLU A 224 -24.30 2.23 -2.89
C GLU A 224 -23.64 1.86 -1.57
N ARG A 225 -24.35 1.11 -0.74
CA ARG A 225 -23.85 0.62 0.55
C ARG A 225 -22.59 -0.24 0.41
N ARG A 226 -22.51 -1.06 -0.65
CA ARG A 226 -21.33 -1.92 -0.90
C ARG A 226 -20.05 -1.10 -1.05
N PHE A 227 -20.14 0.13 -1.59
CA PHE A 227 -19.01 1.05 -1.70
C PHE A 227 -18.49 1.44 -0.32
N TRP A 228 -19.38 1.88 0.58
CA TRP A 228 -18.99 2.31 1.92
C TRP A 228 -18.54 1.16 2.82
N LEU A 229 -19.09 -0.05 2.63
CA LEU A 229 -18.59 -1.24 3.32
C LEU A 229 -17.13 -1.55 2.94
N LEU A 230 -16.75 -1.37 1.67
CA LEU A 230 -15.36 -1.49 1.24
C LEU A 230 -14.49 -0.39 1.85
N VAL A 231 -14.91 0.88 1.75
CA VAL A 231 -14.16 2.04 2.24
C VAL A 231 -13.88 1.91 3.75
N VAL A 232 -14.89 1.60 4.54
CA VAL A 232 -14.72 1.40 5.99
C VAL A 232 -13.85 0.20 6.29
N GLY A 233 -14.07 -0.93 5.63
CA GLY A 233 -13.29 -2.14 5.87
C GLY A 233 -11.80 -1.98 5.54
N MET A 234 -11.47 -1.35 4.41
CA MET A 234 -10.10 -1.03 4.03
C MET A 234 -9.47 0.01 4.96
N GLY A 235 -10.26 1.02 5.37
CA GLY A 235 -9.82 2.04 6.32
C GLY A 235 -9.43 1.45 7.67
N LEU A 236 -10.14 0.43 8.16
CA LEU A 236 -9.81 -0.26 9.40
C LEU A 236 -8.41 -0.89 9.37
N GLY A 237 -8.01 -1.46 8.23
CA GLY A 237 -6.64 -1.94 8.06
C GLY A 237 -5.61 -0.82 8.17
N GLY A 238 -5.92 0.38 7.63
CA GLY A 238 -5.06 1.55 7.75
C GLY A 238 -4.86 2.04 9.18
N ALA A 239 -5.89 1.88 10.02
CA ALA A 239 -5.88 2.38 11.38
C ALA A 239 -4.78 1.78 12.26
N ALA A 240 -4.54 0.48 12.19
CA ALA A 240 -3.49 -0.17 12.96
C ALA A 240 -2.13 -0.19 12.22
N LEU A 241 -2.14 -0.37 10.90
CA LEU A 241 -0.92 -0.50 10.10
C LEU A 241 -0.15 0.81 10.02
N GLY A 242 -0.81 1.94 9.73
CA GLY A 242 -0.12 3.21 9.55
C GLY A 242 0.67 3.68 10.78
N PRO A 243 0.04 3.82 11.95
CA PRO A 243 0.76 4.20 13.17
C PRO A 243 1.86 3.22 13.56
N THR A 244 1.64 1.91 13.42
CA THR A 244 2.66 0.90 13.70
C THR A 244 3.86 1.07 12.76
N LEU A 245 3.61 1.27 11.47
CA LEU A 245 4.66 1.39 10.46
C LEU A 245 5.52 2.63 10.66
N TYR A 246 4.90 3.76 10.98
CA TYR A 246 5.56 5.06 10.98
C TYR A 246 5.97 5.58 12.36
N LEU A 247 5.29 5.17 13.43
CA LEU A 247 5.55 5.70 14.77
C LEU A 247 6.24 4.70 15.71
N SER A 248 6.22 3.39 15.40
CA SER A 248 6.91 2.40 16.24
C SER A 248 8.41 2.65 16.37
N PRO A 249 9.17 3.09 15.33
CA PRO A 249 10.59 3.40 15.50
C PRO A 249 10.83 4.54 16.50
N LEU A 250 9.98 5.58 16.45
CA LEU A 250 10.06 6.70 17.41
C LEU A 250 9.70 6.27 18.83
N TYR A 251 8.66 5.43 19.00
CA TYR A 251 8.29 4.91 20.31
C TYR A 251 9.39 4.04 20.92
N LEU A 252 9.90 3.08 20.16
CA LEU A 252 10.97 2.19 20.58
C LEU A 252 12.25 2.97 20.94
N ASN A 253 12.55 4.05 20.23
CA ASN A 253 13.70 4.90 20.52
C ASN A 253 13.46 5.82 21.72
N ARG A 254 12.35 6.61 21.73
CA ARG A 254 12.11 7.66 22.73
C ARG A 254 11.73 7.11 24.10
N VAL A 255 10.93 6.03 24.12
CA VAL A 255 10.37 5.46 25.36
C VAL A 255 11.18 4.28 25.85
N LEU A 256 11.58 3.38 24.97
CA LEU A 256 12.27 2.15 25.33
C LEU A 256 13.80 2.23 25.10
N GLY A 257 14.32 3.38 24.68
CA GLY A 257 15.75 3.68 24.62
C GLY A 257 16.55 2.93 23.56
N LEU A 258 15.89 2.31 22.56
CA LEU A 258 16.58 1.54 21.53
C LEU A 258 17.41 2.46 20.63
N THR A 259 18.64 2.06 20.37
CA THR A 259 19.53 2.74 19.43
C THR A 259 19.08 2.48 17.99
N GLN A 260 19.50 3.34 17.05
CA GLN A 260 19.21 3.16 15.62
C GLN A 260 19.68 1.79 15.10
N GLY A 261 20.84 1.32 15.56
CA GLY A 261 21.36 0.01 15.17
C GLY A 261 20.49 -1.17 15.63
N GLN A 262 19.92 -1.07 16.85
CA GLN A 262 18.96 -2.06 17.35
C GLN A 262 17.67 -2.02 16.57
N LEU A 263 17.11 -0.83 16.28
CA LEU A 263 15.92 -0.66 15.45
C LEU A 263 16.09 -1.34 14.08
N GLY A 264 17.20 -1.09 13.40
CA GLY A 264 17.48 -1.70 12.09
C GLY A 264 17.50 -3.23 12.11
N ARG A 265 17.85 -3.85 13.26
CA ARG A 265 17.90 -5.31 13.39
C ARG A 265 16.54 -5.95 13.69
N ILE A 266 15.56 -5.20 14.19
CA ILE A 266 14.30 -5.78 14.68
C ILE A 266 13.07 -5.33 13.90
N LEU A 267 13.08 -4.16 13.23
CA LEU A 267 11.89 -3.61 12.58
C LEU A 267 11.41 -4.40 11.36
N TRP A 268 12.19 -5.35 10.87
CA TRP A 268 11.74 -6.29 9.83
C TRP A 268 10.71 -7.32 10.37
N ILE A 269 10.70 -7.57 11.70
CA ILE A 269 9.82 -8.58 12.32
C ILE A 269 8.34 -8.22 12.19
N PRO A 270 7.88 -7.00 12.55
CA PRO A 270 6.50 -6.59 12.30
C PRO A 270 6.10 -6.67 10.82
N ALA A 271 7.02 -6.31 9.89
CA ALA A 271 6.77 -6.41 8.46
C ALA A 271 6.63 -7.86 7.99
N LEU A 272 7.39 -8.80 8.56
CA LEU A 272 7.22 -10.23 8.31
C LEU A 272 5.84 -10.72 8.82
N CYS A 273 5.42 -10.28 10.00
CA CYS A 273 4.09 -10.65 10.53
C CYS A 273 2.96 -10.09 9.67
N TRP A 274 3.16 -8.92 9.05
CA TRP A 274 2.25 -8.40 8.03
C TRP A 274 2.13 -9.36 6.84
N GLU A 275 3.25 -9.83 6.30
CA GLU A 275 3.26 -10.79 5.18
C GLU A 275 2.59 -12.13 5.56
N LEU A 276 2.94 -12.69 6.71
CA LEU A 276 2.30 -13.91 7.22
C LEU A 276 0.78 -13.74 7.39
N GLY A 277 0.35 -12.54 7.79
CA GLY A 277 -1.05 -12.18 7.89
C GLY A 277 -1.78 -12.25 6.54
N TYR A 278 -1.15 -11.85 5.41
CA TYR A 278 -1.75 -11.97 4.09
C TYR A 278 -2.13 -13.42 3.76
N TYR A 279 -1.24 -14.38 4.02
CA TYR A 279 -1.51 -15.81 3.77
C TYR A 279 -2.57 -16.36 4.72
N PHE A 280 -2.44 -16.05 6.01
CA PHE A 280 -3.37 -16.55 7.02
C PHE A 280 -4.80 -16.03 6.81
N TRP A 281 -4.96 -14.70 6.70
CA TRP A 281 -6.29 -14.09 6.51
C TRP A 281 -6.83 -14.33 5.10
N GLY A 282 -5.96 -14.56 4.10
CA GLY A 282 -6.35 -15.01 2.78
C GLY A 282 -7.01 -16.40 2.85
N TRP A 283 -6.36 -17.33 3.53
CA TRP A 283 -6.91 -18.67 3.74
C TRP A 283 -8.24 -18.64 4.53
N ILE A 284 -8.32 -17.84 5.59
CA ILE A 284 -9.57 -17.62 6.36
C ILE A 284 -10.65 -17.01 5.44
N GLY A 285 -10.29 -16.00 4.66
CA GLY A 285 -11.21 -15.33 3.72
C GLY A 285 -11.81 -16.31 2.71
N ASP A 286 -10.98 -17.14 2.10
CA ASP A 286 -11.44 -18.16 1.14
C ASP A 286 -12.43 -19.15 1.76
N ARG A 287 -12.21 -19.53 3.02
CA ARG A 287 -13.03 -20.52 3.71
C ARG A 287 -14.34 -19.94 4.24
N PHE A 288 -14.27 -18.78 4.93
CA PHE A 288 -15.42 -18.22 5.64
C PHE A 288 -16.22 -17.19 4.81
N VAL A 289 -15.58 -16.40 3.95
CA VAL A 289 -16.29 -15.43 3.09
C VAL A 289 -17.01 -16.14 1.96
N ARG A 290 -16.56 -17.31 1.56
CA ARG A 290 -17.21 -18.14 0.53
C ARG A 290 -18.62 -18.60 0.94
N GLU A 291 -18.78 -18.90 2.23
CA GLU A 291 -20.03 -19.42 2.78
C GLU A 291 -20.94 -18.31 3.36
N ASN A 292 -20.36 -17.13 3.66
CA ASN A 292 -21.08 -16.07 4.35
C ASN A 292 -20.87 -14.71 3.64
N PRO A 293 -21.87 -14.17 2.93
CA PRO A 293 -21.76 -12.90 2.20
C PRO A 293 -21.56 -11.67 3.11
N ARG A 294 -21.75 -11.82 4.43
CA ARG A 294 -21.58 -10.74 5.42
C ARG A 294 -20.70 -11.20 6.57
N PRO A 295 -19.38 -11.17 6.44
CA PRO A 295 -18.47 -11.72 7.45
C PRO A 295 -18.30 -10.79 8.66
N ILE A 296 -19.38 -10.24 9.21
CA ILE A 296 -19.33 -9.38 10.42
C ILE A 296 -18.62 -10.08 11.58
N ARG A 297 -18.76 -11.41 11.69
CA ARG A 297 -18.09 -12.19 12.73
C ARG A 297 -16.57 -12.11 12.63
N LEU A 298 -16.03 -12.04 11.41
CA LEU A 298 -14.58 -11.87 11.20
C LEU A 298 -14.12 -10.45 11.57
N TYR A 299 -14.92 -9.43 11.27
CA TYR A 299 -14.62 -8.06 11.70
C TYR A 299 -14.67 -7.92 13.22
N ILE A 300 -15.65 -8.54 13.89
CA ILE A 300 -15.73 -8.59 15.35
C ILE A 300 -14.52 -9.33 15.93
N LEU A 301 -14.15 -10.47 15.38
CA LEU A 301 -12.95 -11.21 15.80
C LEU A 301 -11.70 -10.35 15.70
N LEU A 302 -11.45 -9.72 14.54
CA LEU A 302 -10.29 -8.82 14.33
C LEU A 302 -10.31 -7.65 15.32
N THR A 303 -11.49 -7.10 15.62
CA THR A 303 -11.65 -6.02 16.58
C THR A 303 -11.29 -6.49 18.00
N ILE A 304 -11.77 -7.66 18.42
CA ILE A 304 -11.41 -8.24 19.73
C ILE A 304 -9.89 -8.49 19.81
N LEU A 305 -9.30 -9.02 18.75
CA LEU A 305 -7.86 -9.25 18.66
C LEU A 305 -7.04 -7.96 18.67
N ALA A 306 -7.63 -6.80 18.32
CA ALA A 306 -6.98 -5.50 18.38
C ALA A 306 -7.01 -4.87 19.80
N LEU A 307 -7.89 -5.29 20.70
CA LEU A 307 -8.01 -4.70 22.05
C LEU A 307 -6.70 -4.75 22.86
N PRO A 308 -5.89 -5.82 22.83
CA PRO A 308 -4.64 -5.86 23.57
C PRO A 308 -3.59 -4.81 23.14
N LEU A 309 -3.76 -4.14 22.00
CA LEU A 309 -2.84 -3.08 21.56
C LEU A 309 -2.84 -1.88 22.54
N SER A 310 -3.89 -1.71 23.35
CA SER A 310 -3.93 -0.70 24.41
C SER A 310 -2.87 -0.92 25.50
N LEU A 311 -2.37 -2.15 25.64
CA LEU A 311 -1.38 -2.53 26.66
C LEU A 311 0.07 -2.25 26.26
N ILE A 312 0.32 -1.69 25.07
CA ILE A 312 1.70 -1.43 24.58
C ILE A 312 2.47 -0.53 25.56
N THR A 313 1.81 0.46 26.17
CA THR A 313 2.46 1.39 27.10
C THR A 313 2.67 0.84 28.48
N GLU A 314 2.01 -0.23 28.84
CA GLU A 314 2.16 -0.89 30.14
C GLU A 314 3.43 -1.76 30.20
N THR A 315 4.04 -2.03 29.04
CA THR A 315 5.26 -2.84 28.99
C THR A 315 6.52 -1.97 28.96
N THR A 316 7.50 -2.33 29.81
CA THR A 316 8.86 -1.79 29.78
C THR A 316 9.81 -2.62 28.89
N SER A 317 9.35 -3.77 28.43
CA SER A 317 10.12 -4.66 27.57
C SER A 317 9.98 -4.29 26.10
N TRP A 318 11.09 -3.98 25.45
CA TRP A 318 11.09 -3.75 24.00
C TRP A 318 10.67 -4.99 23.20
N VAL A 319 10.93 -6.21 23.72
CA VAL A 319 10.50 -7.46 23.09
C VAL A 319 8.97 -7.57 23.11
N ALA A 320 8.34 -7.26 24.24
CA ALA A 320 6.88 -7.26 24.35
C ALA A 320 6.24 -6.17 23.46
N ALA A 321 6.81 -4.96 23.45
CA ALA A 321 6.35 -3.90 22.55
C ALA A 321 6.46 -4.30 21.08
N LEU A 322 7.58 -4.93 20.67
CA LEU A 322 7.77 -5.43 19.32
C LEU A 322 6.76 -6.54 18.97
N ALA A 323 6.44 -7.41 19.92
CA ALA A 323 5.41 -8.44 19.74
C ALA A 323 4.02 -7.82 19.53
N PHE A 324 3.66 -6.77 20.26
CA PHE A 324 2.41 -6.01 20.04
C PHE A 324 2.40 -5.32 18.67
N PHE A 325 3.50 -4.70 18.23
CA PHE A 325 3.58 -4.12 16.89
C PHE A 325 3.46 -5.18 15.80
N SER A 326 4.09 -6.33 15.98
CA SER A 326 3.96 -7.47 15.06
C SER A 326 2.53 -7.99 15.00
N TRP A 327 1.86 -8.07 16.15
CA TRP A 327 0.45 -8.43 16.27
C TRP A 327 -0.47 -7.41 15.61
N ALA A 328 -0.22 -6.10 15.79
CA ALA A 328 -0.95 -5.03 15.13
C ALA A 328 -0.88 -5.15 13.59
N MET A 329 0.31 -5.43 13.04
CA MET A 329 0.52 -5.61 11.61
C MET A 329 -0.22 -6.84 11.08
N PHE A 330 -0.20 -7.95 11.84
CA PHE A 330 -0.92 -9.17 11.48
C PHE A 330 -2.44 -8.97 11.45
N ILE A 331 -3.00 -8.23 12.41
CA ILE A 331 -4.45 -7.96 12.48
C ILE A 331 -4.85 -6.96 11.39
N ALA A 332 -4.08 -5.91 11.19
CA ALA A 332 -4.38 -4.85 10.23
C ALA A 332 -4.62 -5.42 8.83
N VAL A 333 -3.79 -6.37 8.41
CA VAL A 333 -3.94 -7.02 7.10
C VAL A 333 -5.19 -7.89 7.02
N GLY A 334 -5.68 -8.40 8.14
CA GLY A 334 -6.93 -9.15 8.19
C GLY A 334 -8.11 -8.31 7.69
N PHE A 335 -8.23 -7.07 8.15
CA PHE A 335 -9.25 -6.13 7.67
C PHE A 335 -9.12 -5.86 6.17
N ILE A 336 -7.89 -5.67 5.67
CA ILE A 336 -7.60 -5.43 4.25
C ILE A 336 -8.04 -6.61 3.39
N VAL A 337 -7.56 -7.81 3.74
CA VAL A 337 -7.79 -9.03 2.94
C VAL A 337 -9.27 -9.40 2.89
N ILE A 338 -9.96 -9.36 4.05
CA ILE A 338 -11.40 -9.65 4.09
C ILE A 338 -12.20 -8.64 3.27
N SER A 339 -11.83 -7.34 3.33
CA SER A 339 -12.48 -6.31 2.52
C SER A 339 -12.24 -6.51 1.01
N LEU A 340 -11.04 -6.91 0.61
CA LEU A 340 -10.73 -7.23 -0.79
C LEU A 340 -11.52 -8.43 -1.29
N HIS A 341 -11.67 -9.50 -0.48
CA HIS A 341 -12.49 -10.66 -0.83
C HIS A 341 -13.96 -10.28 -1.05
N LEU A 342 -14.50 -9.40 -0.20
CA LEU A 342 -15.87 -8.90 -0.35
C LEU A 342 -16.03 -8.07 -1.62
N SER A 343 -15.07 -7.17 -1.91
CA SER A 343 -15.13 -6.32 -3.09
C SER A 343 -15.04 -7.12 -4.38
N ALA A 344 -14.18 -8.13 -4.44
CA ALA A 344 -14.02 -9.00 -5.60
C ALA A 344 -15.30 -9.77 -5.96
N ARG A 345 -16.23 -9.94 -5.01
CA ARG A 345 -17.53 -10.58 -5.20
C ARG A 345 -18.66 -9.59 -5.47
N ALA A 346 -18.54 -8.40 -4.89
CA ALA A 346 -19.61 -7.39 -4.97
C ALA A 346 -19.58 -6.61 -6.28
N TYR A 347 -18.45 -6.62 -7.01
CA TYR A 347 -18.25 -5.82 -8.22
C TYR A 347 -17.91 -6.69 -9.43
N PRO A 348 -18.35 -6.29 -10.65
CA PRO A 348 -17.95 -6.93 -11.90
C PRO A 348 -16.42 -6.87 -12.08
N ARG A 349 -15.86 -7.81 -12.85
CA ARG A 349 -14.41 -7.92 -13.06
C ARG A 349 -13.78 -6.69 -13.70
N ASP A 350 -14.51 -5.97 -14.52
CA ASP A 350 -14.08 -4.73 -15.18
C ASP A 350 -14.02 -3.52 -14.22
N GLU A 351 -14.77 -3.54 -13.12
CA GLU A 351 -14.75 -2.52 -12.08
C GLU A 351 -13.76 -2.83 -10.93
N THR A 352 -13.34 -4.10 -10.78
CA THR A 352 -12.55 -4.55 -9.61
C THR A 352 -11.26 -3.78 -9.45
N GLY A 353 -10.59 -3.38 -10.53
CA GLY A 353 -9.35 -2.59 -10.46
C GLY A 353 -9.57 -1.19 -9.89
N MET A 354 -10.63 -0.50 -10.34
CA MET A 354 -10.99 0.83 -9.82
C MET A 354 -11.38 0.74 -8.34
N VAL A 355 -12.20 -0.25 -8.00
CA VAL A 355 -12.68 -0.50 -6.64
C VAL A 355 -11.54 -0.81 -5.68
N ALA A 356 -10.57 -1.63 -6.10
CA ALA A 356 -9.37 -1.91 -5.32
C ALA A 356 -8.49 -0.65 -5.12
N GLY A 357 -8.38 0.19 -6.16
CA GLY A 357 -7.69 1.48 -6.08
C GLY A 357 -8.35 2.43 -5.08
N ILE A 358 -9.68 2.51 -5.08
CA ILE A 358 -10.44 3.32 -4.10
C ILE A 358 -10.26 2.76 -2.69
N GLY A 359 -10.25 1.43 -2.52
CA GLY A 359 -9.97 0.78 -1.24
C GLY A 359 -8.59 1.15 -0.71
N SER A 360 -7.56 1.12 -1.57
CA SER A 360 -6.21 1.58 -1.22
C SER A 360 -6.19 3.07 -0.85
N GLY A 361 -7.00 3.90 -1.53
CA GLY A 361 -7.21 5.29 -1.18
C GLY A 361 -7.84 5.47 0.21
N ALA A 362 -8.86 4.69 0.54
CA ALA A 362 -9.51 4.73 1.85
C ALA A 362 -8.55 4.36 2.98
N TRP A 363 -7.72 3.33 2.77
CA TRP A 363 -6.64 2.99 3.68
C TRP A 363 -5.69 4.17 3.90
N SER A 364 -5.23 4.81 2.83
CA SER A 364 -4.31 5.95 2.89
C SER A 364 -4.94 7.17 3.58
N ALA A 365 -6.24 7.41 3.38
CA ALA A 365 -6.96 8.51 4.03
C ALA A 365 -6.99 8.32 5.56
N VAL A 366 -7.29 7.13 6.04
CA VAL A 366 -7.31 6.83 7.48
C VAL A 366 -5.91 6.97 8.08
N VAL A 367 -4.87 6.46 7.38
CA VAL A 367 -3.47 6.66 7.80
C VAL A 367 -3.14 8.15 7.91
N ALA A 368 -3.51 8.97 6.92
CA ALA A 368 -3.23 10.40 6.93
C ALA A 368 -3.89 11.10 8.13
N ILE A 369 -5.17 10.82 8.38
CA ILE A 369 -5.92 11.44 9.49
C ILE A 369 -5.33 11.06 10.84
N LEU A 370 -5.07 9.77 11.07
CA LEU A 370 -4.56 9.29 12.35
C LEU A 370 -3.14 9.76 12.63
N LEU A 371 -2.27 9.82 11.62
CA LEU A 371 -0.91 10.31 11.80
C LEU A 371 -0.86 11.78 12.22
N VAL A 372 -1.73 12.63 11.65
CA VAL A 372 -1.87 14.03 12.08
C VAL A 372 -2.18 14.15 13.57
N ILE A 373 -3.08 13.31 14.08
CA ILE A 373 -3.48 13.30 15.50
C ILE A 373 -2.34 12.73 16.36
N TYR A 374 -1.81 11.57 15.97
CA TYR A 374 -0.83 10.84 16.76
C TYR A 374 0.54 11.52 16.81
N GLY A 375 0.94 12.23 15.76
CA GLY A 375 2.16 13.03 15.76
C GLY A 375 2.11 14.09 16.87
N ARG A 376 0.96 14.78 17.03
CA ARG A 376 0.75 15.77 18.10
C ARG A 376 0.71 15.13 19.48
N TRP A 377 0.15 13.92 19.60
CA TRP A 377 0.17 13.18 20.86
C TRP A 377 1.56 12.69 21.22
N PHE A 378 2.39 12.32 20.26
CA PHE A 378 3.79 11.94 20.45
C PHE A 378 4.63 13.11 20.96
N ASP A 379 4.41 14.34 20.47
CA ASP A 379 5.09 15.53 20.96
C ASP A 379 4.68 15.88 22.40
N ARG A 380 3.44 15.55 22.78
CA ARG A 380 2.93 15.72 24.16
C ARG A 380 3.17 14.50 25.05
N GLN A 381 3.90 13.50 24.57
CA GLN A 381 4.17 12.23 25.26
C GLN A 381 2.88 11.44 25.63
N LEU A 382 1.77 11.68 24.94
CA LEU A 382 0.50 10.99 25.15
C LEU A 382 0.48 9.62 24.44
N TYR A 383 1.49 8.79 24.70
CA TYR A 383 1.64 7.48 24.06
C TYR A 383 0.48 6.54 24.37
N ALA A 384 0.01 6.54 25.63
CA ALA A 384 -1.13 5.73 26.05
C ALA A 384 -2.40 6.07 25.24
N ALA A 385 -2.69 7.36 25.03
CA ALA A 385 -3.81 7.79 24.22
C ALA A 385 -3.70 7.25 22.76
N THR A 386 -2.49 7.26 22.19
CA THR A 386 -2.25 6.72 20.85
C THR A 386 -2.58 5.23 20.77
N PHE A 387 -2.06 4.41 21.67
CA PHE A 387 -2.25 2.95 21.60
C PHE A 387 -3.63 2.50 22.06
N VAL A 388 -4.24 3.19 23.01
CA VAL A 388 -5.66 2.97 23.36
C VAL A 388 -6.56 3.28 22.15
N SER A 389 -6.30 4.37 21.42
CA SER A 389 -7.08 4.69 20.22
C SER A 389 -6.88 3.66 19.10
N LEU A 390 -5.71 3.03 18.97
CA LEU A 390 -5.49 1.91 18.05
C LEU A 390 -6.43 0.72 18.33
N SER A 391 -6.78 0.51 19.58
CA SER A 391 -7.75 -0.53 20.00
C SER A 391 -9.21 -0.09 19.78
N LEU A 392 -9.50 1.21 19.96
CA LEU A 392 -10.87 1.74 19.88
C LEU A 392 -11.34 2.03 18.45
N VAL A 393 -10.45 2.46 17.56
CA VAL A 393 -10.79 2.73 16.15
C VAL A 393 -11.39 1.50 15.46
N PRO A 394 -10.84 0.27 15.60
CA PRO A 394 -11.49 -0.93 15.10
C PRO A 394 -12.90 -1.19 15.68
N VAL A 395 -13.14 -0.85 16.94
CA VAL A 395 -14.47 -1.00 17.56
C VAL A 395 -15.49 -0.09 16.87
N LEU A 396 -15.16 1.20 16.76
CA LEU A 396 -16.02 2.20 16.12
C LEU A 396 -16.24 1.89 14.63
N GLY A 397 -15.18 1.53 13.93
CA GLY A 397 -15.25 1.22 12.51
C GLY A 397 -16.01 -0.07 12.22
N THR A 398 -15.89 -1.11 13.05
CA THR A 398 -16.67 -2.35 12.92
C THR A 398 -18.16 -2.09 13.23
N ALA A 399 -18.47 -1.26 14.22
CA ALA A 399 -19.84 -0.83 14.50
C ALA A 399 -20.43 -0.04 13.33
N LEU A 400 -19.68 0.89 12.75
CA LEU A 400 -20.06 1.63 11.54
C LEU A 400 -20.27 0.70 10.34
N TRP A 401 -19.35 -0.23 10.12
CA TRP A 401 -19.44 -1.22 9.04
C TRP A 401 -20.71 -2.06 9.17
N TRP A 402 -21.02 -2.53 10.37
CA TRP A 402 -22.24 -3.27 10.67
C TRP A 402 -23.51 -2.41 10.45
N TRP A 403 -23.50 -1.16 10.92
CA TRP A 403 -24.63 -0.24 10.73
C TRP A 403 -24.93 0.01 9.25
N ILE A 404 -23.91 0.27 8.43
CA ILE A 404 -24.05 0.42 6.97
C ILE A 404 -24.59 -0.88 6.34
N GLY A 405 -24.15 -2.05 6.81
CA GLY A 405 -24.54 -3.35 6.29
C GLY A 405 -25.97 -3.81 6.67
N ARG A 406 -26.63 -3.12 7.61
CA ARG A 406 -28.01 -3.48 8.01
C ARG A 406 -29.00 -3.26 6.86
N GLU A 407 -29.87 -4.23 6.61
CA GLU A 407 -31.03 -4.00 5.74
C GLU A 407 -31.96 -2.99 6.40
N PRO A 408 -32.59 -2.03 5.66
CA PRO A 408 -33.70 -1.27 6.21
C PRO A 408 -34.76 -2.27 6.65
N SER A 409 -35.20 -2.14 7.91
CA SER A 409 -36.26 -2.99 8.40
C SER A 409 -37.48 -2.88 7.45
N ARG A 410 -38.06 -4.00 7.03
CA ARG A 410 -39.24 -4.05 6.18
C ARG A 410 -40.50 -3.38 6.83
N ALA A 411 -40.34 -2.72 8.00
CA ALA A 411 -41.40 -2.10 8.75
C ALA A 411 -41.79 -0.67 8.34
N ALA A 412 -41.25 -0.17 7.21
CA ALA A 412 -41.54 1.17 6.67
C ALA A 412 -41.98 1.10 5.20
N ARG A 413 -42.84 0.13 4.82
CA ARG A 413 -43.64 0.18 3.58
C ARG A 413 -45.11 0.06 3.92
#